data_472e7bd655188e11be483e91f9ac4ea0
#
_entry.id   472e7bd655188e11be483e91f9ac4ea0
#
_cell.length_a   1.000
_cell.length_b   1.000
_cell.length_c   1.000
_cell.angle_alpha   90.00
_cell.angle_beta   90.00
_cell.angle_gamma   90.00
#
_symmetry.space_group_name_H-M   'P 1'
#
loop_
_entity.id
_entity.type
_entity.pdbx_description
1 polymer ?
#
loop_
_entity_poly.entity_id
_entity_poly.type
_entity_poly.pdbx_seq_one_letter_code
_entity_poly.pdbx_strand_id
1 'polypeptide(L)'
;AYEALDVLYPFNRYSEQAQLELIYCYYQDGDSPSAKVAAERFIHLYPNSVHSDYAYYMQAVSDMDQDRGWYLRYIPIDLSLRYPGTMRLGYHEFAELINRYPNSRYAPDARQRMVYLRNLFASYELHIADYYFRRKAYVAAANRANEIIHHYQGAPEVQKALVIMIK
;
A
#
# COMPACT_ATOMS: atom_id res chain seq x y z
N ALA A 1 10.93 -25.89 -2.36
CA ALA A 1 10.53 -26.89 -1.35
C ALA A 1 9.06 -26.73 -0.96
N TYR A 2 8.61 -25.52 -0.56
CA TYR A 2 7.23 -25.27 -0.11
C TYR A 2 6.20 -25.45 -1.24
N GLU A 3 6.49 -25.03 -2.47
CA GLU A 3 5.62 -25.24 -3.64
C GLU A 3 5.36 -26.73 -3.92
N ALA A 4 6.41 -27.58 -3.78
CA ALA A 4 6.26 -29.02 -3.98
C ALA A 4 5.40 -29.67 -2.89
N LEU A 5 5.44 -29.15 -1.67
CA LEU A 5 4.64 -29.63 -0.55
C LEU A 5 3.15 -29.29 -0.70
N ASP A 6 2.86 -28.11 -1.24
CA ASP A 6 1.50 -27.65 -1.54
C ASP A 6 0.83 -28.47 -2.66
N VAL A 7 1.59 -28.87 -3.67
CA VAL A 7 1.12 -29.73 -4.78
C VAL A 7 0.86 -31.16 -4.32
N LEU A 8 1.70 -31.70 -3.41
CA LEU A 8 1.60 -33.09 -2.96
C LEU A 8 0.55 -33.31 -1.87
N TYR A 9 0.29 -32.28 -1.03
CA TYR A 9 -0.59 -32.40 0.15
C TYR A 9 -1.46 -31.15 0.35
N PRO A 10 -2.39 -30.82 -0.57
CA PRO A 10 -3.11 -29.54 -0.60
C PRO A 10 -4.06 -29.27 0.58
N PHE A 11 -4.37 -30.25 1.43
CA PHE A 11 -5.34 -30.12 2.53
C PHE A 11 -4.80 -30.58 3.88
N ASN A 12 -3.48 -30.59 4.08
CA ASN A 12 -2.89 -31.01 5.34
C ASN A 12 -2.61 -29.75 6.22
N ARG A 13 -2.52 -29.96 7.53
CA ARG A 13 -2.14 -28.94 8.53
C ARG A 13 -0.80 -28.26 8.22
N TYR A 14 0.09 -28.95 7.51
CA TYR A 14 1.37 -28.43 7.03
C TYR A 14 1.22 -27.56 5.77
N SER A 15 0.13 -27.70 5.00
CA SER A 15 -0.11 -26.92 3.78
C SER A 15 -0.43 -25.45 4.15
N GLU A 16 -1.23 -25.22 5.20
CA GLU A 16 -1.52 -23.86 5.66
C GLU A 16 -0.24 -23.12 6.09
N GLN A 17 0.60 -23.77 6.90
CA GLN A 17 1.88 -23.19 7.33
C GLN A 17 2.83 -22.99 6.16
N ALA A 18 2.90 -23.94 5.23
CA ALA A 18 3.77 -23.83 4.04
C ALA A 18 3.37 -22.64 3.16
N GLN A 19 2.07 -22.33 3.03
CA GLN A 19 1.61 -21.18 2.27
C GLN A 19 1.94 -19.85 2.95
N LEU A 20 1.85 -19.77 4.27
CA LEU A 20 2.29 -18.59 5.03
C LEU A 20 3.80 -18.33 4.86
N GLU A 21 4.60 -19.39 4.94
CA GLU A 21 6.05 -19.31 4.72
C GLU A 21 6.38 -18.92 3.27
N LEU A 22 5.59 -19.40 2.31
CA LEU A 22 5.77 -19.06 0.88
C LEU A 22 5.53 -17.56 0.63
N ILE A 23 4.48 -16.98 1.23
CA ILE A 23 4.24 -15.53 1.17
C ILE A 23 5.45 -14.76 1.68
N TYR A 24 5.98 -15.17 2.82
CA TYR A 24 7.16 -14.55 3.42
C TYR A 24 8.41 -14.68 2.55
N CYS A 25 8.66 -15.87 1.99
CA CYS A 25 9.81 -16.12 1.11
C CYS A 25 9.78 -15.23 -0.13
N TYR A 26 8.63 -15.14 -0.83
CA TYR A 26 8.51 -14.25 -2.00
C TYR A 26 8.75 -12.78 -1.64
N TYR A 27 8.20 -12.33 -0.51
CA TYR A 27 8.42 -10.98 -0.04
C TYR A 27 9.90 -10.70 0.29
N GLN A 28 10.60 -11.64 0.93
CA GLN A 28 12.02 -11.50 1.26
C GLN A 28 12.92 -11.51 0.01
N ASP A 29 12.55 -12.27 -1.00
CA ASP A 29 13.23 -12.29 -2.30
C ASP A 29 12.98 -11.02 -3.13
N GLY A 30 12.10 -10.12 -2.65
CA GLY A 30 11.74 -8.87 -3.33
C GLY A 30 10.72 -9.07 -4.47
N ASP A 31 10.13 -10.26 -4.57
CA ASP A 31 9.06 -10.58 -5.52
C ASP A 31 7.69 -10.24 -4.92
N SER A 32 7.42 -8.94 -4.79
CA SER A 32 6.15 -8.45 -4.25
C SER A 32 4.93 -8.92 -5.04
N PRO A 33 4.94 -9.02 -6.39
CA PRO A 33 3.81 -9.57 -7.12
C PRO A 33 3.47 -11.02 -6.75
N SER A 34 4.48 -11.89 -6.65
CA SER A 34 4.27 -13.30 -6.26
C SER A 34 3.82 -13.43 -4.79
N ALA A 35 4.37 -12.58 -3.90
CA ALA A 35 3.93 -12.52 -2.51
C ALA A 35 2.45 -12.13 -2.40
N LYS A 36 1.99 -11.15 -3.18
CA LYS A 36 0.58 -10.75 -3.24
C LYS A 36 -0.31 -11.90 -3.69
N VAL A 37 0.00 -12.54 -4.82
CA VAL A 37 -0.78 -13.66 -5.35
C VAL A 37 -0.85 -14.82 -4.35
N ALA A 38 0.25 -15.12 -3.67
CA ALA A 38 0.27 -16.15 -2.64
C ALA A 38 -0.60 -15.78 -1.43
N ALA A 39 -0.61 -14.49 -1.02
CA ALA A 39 -1.46 -14.01 0.05
C ALA A 39 -2.95 -14.05 -0.33
N GLU A 40 -3.33 -13.62 -1.53
CA GLU A 40 -4.70 -13.74 -2.05
C GLU A 40 -5.16 -15.20 -2.09
N ARG A 41 -4.31 -16.09 -2.58
CA ARG A 41 -4.60 -17.53 -2.60
C ARG A 41 -4.83 -18.08 -1.20
N PHE A 42 -4.01 -17.68 -0.21
CA PHE A 42 -4.20 -18.09 1.18
C PHE A 42 -5.55 -17.62 1.73
N ILE A 43 -5.92 -16.36 1.50
CA ILE A 43 -7.20 -15.80 1.94
C ILE A 43 -8.39 -16.57 1.36
N HIS A 44 -8.29 -16.97 0.08
CA HIS A 44 -9.34 -17.75 -0.58
C HIS A 44 -9.44 -19.19 -0.08
N LEU A 45 -8.32 -19.85 0.19
CA LEU A 45 -8.30 -21.25 0.63
C LEU A 45 -8.61 -21.39 2.12
N TYR A 46 -8.20 -20.42 2.93
CA TYR A 46 -8.32 -20.46 4.40
C TYR A 46 -8.99 -19.20 4.97
N PRO A 47 -10.25 -18.87 4.56
CA PRO A 47 -10.89 -17.61 4.96
C PRO A 47 -11.13 -17.47 6.46
N ASN A 48 -11.21 -18.60 7.20
CA ASN A 48 -11.45 -18.64 8.64
C ASN A 48 -10.18 -18.97 9.45
N SER A 49 -9.01 -18.92 8.84
CA SER A 49 -7.75 -19.16 9.53
C SER A 49 -7.46 -18.07 10.56
N VAL A 50 -6.84 -18.46 11.67
CA VAL A 50 -6.32 -17.54 12.69
C VAL A 50 -5.23 -16.63 12.10
N HIS A 51 -4.61 -17.03 10.99
CA HIS A 51 -3.53 -16.31 10.31
C HIS A 51 -3.99 -15.49 9.10
N SER A 52 -5.31 -15.39 8.87
CA SER A 52 -5.83 -14.60 7.75
C SER A 52 -5.44 -13.11 7.86
N ASP A 53 -5.34 -12.57 9.08
CA ASP A 53 -4.88 -11.20 9.32
C ASP A 53 -3.44 -10.97 8.81
N TYR A 54 -2.56 -11.96 8.93
CA TYR A 54 -1.21 -11.91 8.36
C TYR A 54 -1.25 -11.86 6.82
N ALA A 55 -2.09 -12.70 6.20
CA ALA A 55 -2.19 -12.74 4.74
C ALA A 55 -2.72 -11.41 4.18
N TYR A 56 -3.78 -10.83 4.77
CA TYR A 56 -4.26 -9.48 4.41
C TYR A 56 -3.19 -8.41 4.60
N TYR A 57 -2.42 -8.49 5.68
CA TYR A 57 -1.31 -7.56 5.91
C TYR A 57 -0.23 -7.68 4.85
N MET A 58 0.19 -8.91 4.50
CA MET A 58 1.23 -9.13 3.49
C MET A 58 0.78 -8.76 2.08
N GLN A 59 -0.51 -8.95 1.74
CA GLN A 59 -1.11 -8.46 0.51
C GLN A 59 -0.93 -6.94 0.40
N ALA A 60 -1.36 -6.19 1.41
CA ALA A 60 -1.26 -4.74 1.45
C ALA A 60 0.19 -4.21 1.40
N VAL A 61 1.11 -4.88 2.11
CA VAL A 61 2.54 -4.54 2.08
C VAL A 61 3.13 -4.79 0.70
N SER A 62 2.75 -5.89 0.05
CA SER A 62 3.23 -6.24 -1.29
C SER A 62 2.80 -5.20 -2.33
N ASP A 63 1.55 -4.72 -2.29
CA ASP A 63 1.08 -3.65 -3.18
C ASP A 63 1.76 -2.30 -2.88
N MET A 64 2.01 -2.00 -1.61
CA MET A 64 2.75 -0.80 -1.23
C MET A 64 4.19 -0.82 -1.75
N ASP A 65 4.84 -1.98 -1.76
CA ASP A 65 6.25 -2.14 -2.12
C ASP A 65 6.46 -2.60 -3.58
N GLN A 66 5.39 -2.89 -4.34
CA GLN A 66 5.46 -3.42 -5.71
C GLN A 66 6.29 -2.54 -6.65
N ASP A 67 6.18 -1.22 -6.51
CA ASP A 67 6.94 -0.26 -7.33
C ASP A 67 8.32 0.06 -6.74
N ARG A 68 8.67 -0.53 -5.59
CA ARG A 68 9.97 -0.39 -4.95
C ARG A 68 10.92 -1.46 -5.48
N GLY A 69 11.54 -1.21 -6.64
CA GLY A 69 12.64 -2.07 -7.10
C GLY A 69 13.78 -2.13 -6.06
N TRP A 70 14.52 -3.24 -6.03
CA TRP A 70 15.65 -3.47 -5.12
C TRP A 70 16.66 -2.30 -5.07
N TYR A 71 16.81 -1.56 -6.16
CA TYR A 71 17.69 -0.39 -6.28
C TYR A 71 17.21 0.83 -5.48
N LEU A 72 15.91 0.96 -5.21
CA LEU A 72 15.35 2.06 -4.40
C LEU A 72 15.74 1.97 -2.91
N ARG A 73 16.23 0.81 -2.48
CA ARG A 73 16.80 0.64 -1.13
C ARG A 73 18.09 1.45 -0.95
N TYR A 74 18.78 1.74 -2.07
CA TYR A 74 20.09 2.41 -2.08
C TYR A 74 20.05 3.85 -2.61
N ILE A 75 19.00 4.22 -3.34
CA ILE A 75 18.84 5.54 -3.97
C ILE A 75 17.65 6.25 -3.31
N PRO A 76 17.86 7.39 -2.64
CA PRO A 76 16.77 8.19 -2.09
C PRO A 76 15.98 8.86 -3.23
N ILE A 77 14.97 8.18 -3.73
CA ILE A 77 14.05 8.73 -4.73
C ILE A 77 12.80 9.24 -3.99
N ASP A 78 12.38 10.45 -4.35
CA ASP A 78 11.11 11.01 -3.89
C ASP A 78 9.94 10.29 -4.58
N LEU A 79 9.31 9.39 -3.85
CA LEU A 79 8.17 8.60 -4.33
C LEU A 79 6.94 9.47 -4.63
N SER A 80 6.86 10.69 -4.09
CA SER A 80 5.77 11.62 -4.35
C SER A 80 5.77 12.19 -5.77
N LEU A 81 6.87 12.01 -6.52
CA LEU A 81 6.97 12.41 -7.93
C LEU A 81 6.47 11.33 -8.91
N ARG A 82 6.17 10.12 -8.42
CA ARG A 82 5.69 8.99 -9.24
C ARG A 82 4.19 8.80 -9.03
N TYR A 83 3.51 8.30 -10.06
CA TYR A 83 2.11 7.93 -9.94
C TYR A 83 1.93 6.78 -8.93
N PRO A 84 1.14 6.97 -7.86
CA PRO A 84 1.05 6.02 -6.76
C PRO A 84 -0.02 4.94 -6.98
N GLY A 85 -0.12 4.35 -8.19
CA GLY A 85 -1.20 3.44 -8.57
C GLY A 85 -1.36 2.24 -7.66
N THR A 86 -0.31 1.43 -7.52
CA THR A 86 -0.30 0.21 -6.69
C THR A 86 -0.36 0.55 -5.20
N MET A 87 0.27 1.65 -4.78
CA MET A 87 0.21 2.11 -3.39
C MET A 87 -1.21 2.49 -2.95
N ARG A 88 -2.09 2.92 -3.88
CA ARG A 88 -3.51 3.17 -3.59
C ARG A 88 -4.25 1.87 -3.28
N LEU A 89 -3.93 0.78 -3.99
CA LEU A 89 -4.48 -0.55 -3.69
C LEU A 89 -4.04 -0.99 -2.29
N GLY A 90 -2.74 -0.90 -1.97
CA GLY A 90 -2.23 -1.20 -0.63
C GLY A 90 -2.91 -0.39 0.48
N TYR A 91 -3.22 0.88 0.24
CA TYR A 91 -3.99 1.70 1.20
C TYR A 91 -5.38 1.13 1.47
N HIS A 92 -6.11 0.69 0.43
CA HIS A 92 -7.42 0.08 0.59
C HIS A 92 -7.36 -1.26 1.30
N GLU A 93 -6.35 -2.08 0.99
CA GLU A 93 -6.13 -3.37 1.62
C GLU A 93 -5.76 -3.24 3.11
N PHE A 94 -4.94 -2.23 3.49
CA PHE A 94 -4.72 -1.90 4.89
C PHE A 94 -6.01 -1.48 5.61
N ALA A 95 -6.87 -0.71 4.95
CA ALA A 95 -8.17 -0.32 5.50
C ALA A 95 -9.07 -1.56 5.69
N GLU A 96 -9.06 -2.49 4.74
CA GLU A 96 -9.81 -3.76 4.85
C GLU A 96 -9.30 -4.61 6.01
N LEU A 97 -7.98 -4.75 6.16
CA LEU A 97 -7.36 -5.43 7.30
C LEU A 97 -7.86 -4.85 8.64
N ILE A 98 -7.79 -3.52 8.80
CA ILE A 98 -8.19 -2.86 10.05
C ILE A 98 -9.68 -3.04 10.33
N ASN A 99 -10.52 -3.01 9.30
CA ASN A 99 -11.96 -3.20 9.44
C ASN A 99 -12.33 -4.64 9.80
N ARG A 100 -11.69 -5.64 9.18
CA ARG A 100 -11.97 -7.06 9.44
C ARG A 100 -11.32 -7.56 10.73
N TYR A 101 -10.10 -7.08 11.01
CA TYR A 101 -9.28 -7.55 12.14
C TYR A 101 -8.77 -6.37 12.99
N PRO A 102 -9.66 -5.61 13.66
CA PRO A 102 -9.28 -4.40 14.40
C PRO A 102 -8.31 -4.66 15.55
N ASN A 103 -8.34 -5.88 16.10
CA ASN A 103 -7.49 -6.33 17.21
C ASN A 103 -6.25 -7.11 16.74
N SER A 104 -5.99 -7.19 15.43
CA SER A 104 -4.80 -7.84 14.91
C SER A 104 -3.53 -7.11 15.37
N ARG A 105 -2.48 -7.88 15.64
CA ARG A 105 -1.14 -7.35 15.94
C ARG A 105 -0.57 -6.48 14.81
N TYR A 106 -1.07 -6.63 13.58
CA TYR A 106 -0.66 -5.87 12.41
C TYR A 106 -1.43 -4.55 12.24
N ALA A 107 -2.58 -4.39 12.92
CA ALA A 107 -3.41 -3.20 12.77
C ALA A 107 -2.73 -1.88 13.18
N PRO A 108 -1.88 -1.80 14.23
CA PRO A 108 -1.15 -0.58 14.55
C PRO A 108 -0.18 -0.16 13.45
N ASP A 109 0.61 -1.11 12.90
CA ASP A 109 1.53 -0.83 11.79
C ASP A 109 0.77 -0.45 10.51
N ALA A 110 -0.31 -1.15 10.19
CA ALA A 110 -1.17 -0.82 9.06
C ALA A 110 -1.68 0.63 9.12
N ARG A 111 -2.11 1.11 10.31
CA ARG A 111 -2.52 2.51 10.50
C ARG A 111 -1.38 3.49 10.24
N GLN A 112 -0.18 3.20 10.69
CA GLN A 112 1.00 4.06 10.44
C GLN A 112 1.33 4.11 8.95
N ARG A 113 1.27 2.99 8.25
CA ARG A 113 1.47 2.93 6.80
C ARG A 113 0.39 3.69 6.04
N MET A 114 -0.86 3.61 6.46
CA MET A 114 -1.94 4.41 5.87
C MET A 114 -1.71 5.92 6.05
N VAL A 115 -1.23 6.38 7.20
CA VAL A 115 -0.87 7.79 7.41
C VAL A 115 0.27 8.19 6.46
N TYR A 116 1.30 7.36 6.32
CA TYR A 116 2.40 7.59 5.40
C TYR A 116 1.90 7.68 3.94
N LEU A 117 1.10 6.72 3.49
CA LEU A 117 0.55 6.69 2.13
C LEU A 117 -0.34 7.90 1.85
N ARG A 118 -1.23 8.28 2.80
CA ARG A 118 -2.04 9.48 2.68
C ARG A 118 -1.20 10.73 2.46
N ASN A 119 -0.14 10.92 3.25
CA ASN A 119 0.75 12.07 3.10
C ASN A 119 1.50 12.02 1.76
N LEU A 120 1.93 10.84 1.32
CA LEU A 120 2.55 10.65 0.00
C LEU A 120 1.61 11.04 -1.15
N PHE A 121 0.33 10.64 -1.08
CA PHE A 121 -0.67 11.00 -2.08
C PHE A 121 -0.95 12.50 -2.09
N ALA A 122 -1.02 13.14 -0.92
CA ALA A 122 -1.16 14.59 -0.81
C ALA A 122 0.04 15.32 -1.43
N SER A 123 1.26 14.85 -1.19
CA SER A 123 2.48 15.40 -1.80
C SER A 123 2.47 15.25 -3.32
N TYR A 124 2.04 14.10 -3.84
CA TYR A 124 1.89 13.87 -5.29
C TYR A 124 0.93 14.89 -5.92
N GLU A 125 -0.26 15.06 -5.36
CA GLU A 125 -1.24 16.03 -5.86
C GLU A 125 -0.73 17.48 -5.72
N LEU A 126 0.04 17.79 -4.68
CA LEU A 126 0.66 19.11 -4.50
C LEU A 126 1.70 19.40 -5.59
N HIS A 127 2.52 18.43 -5.97
CA HIS A 127 3.48 18.60 -7.08
C HIS A 127 2.75 18.91 -8.39
N ILE A 128 1.61 18.28 -8.65
CA ILE A 128 0.78 18.56 -9.83
C ILE A 128 0.17 19.96 -9.72
N ALA A 129 -0.35 20.36 -8.57
CA ALA A 129 -0.90 21.69 -8.34
C ALA A 129 0.15 22.79 -8.58
N ASP A 130 1.36 22.62 -8.03
CA ASP A 130 2.49 23.53 -8.22
C ASP A 130 2.94 23.61 -9.69
N TYR A 131 2.91 22.51 -10.41
CA TYR A 131 3.21 22.48 -11.84
C TYR A 131 2.23 23.35 -12.62
N TYR A 132 0.92 23.17 -12.41
CA TYR A 132 -0.11 23.98 -13.07
C TYR A 132 -0.04 25.45 -12.66
N PHE A 133 0.23 25.74 -11.39
CA PHE A 133 0.37 27.10 -10.89
C PHE A 133 1.50 27.85 -11.57
N ARG A 134 2.69 27.23 -11.71
CA ARG A 134 3.83 27.80 -12.42
C ARG A 134 3.55 28.05 -13.91
N ARG A 135 2.66 27.28 -14.52
CA ARG A 135 2.20 27.47 -15.89
C ARG A 135 1.04 28.47 -16.03
N LYS A 136 0.64 29.13 -14.96
CA LYS A 136 -0.49 30.06 -14.91
C LYS A 136 -1.85 29.43 -15.24
N ALA A 137 -1.96 28.10 -15.16
CA ALA A 137 -3.19 27.35 -15.32
C ALA A 137 -3.93 27.27 -13.95
N TYR A 138 -4.36 28.45 -13.46
CA TYR A 138 -4.83 28.62 -12.09
C TYR A 138 -6.05 27.74 -11.75
N VAL A 139 -6.99 27.56 -12.68
CA VAL A 139 -8.17 26.71 -12.46
C VAL A 139 -7.75 25.25 -12.24
N ALA A 140 -6.79 24.75 -13.04
CA ALA A 140 -6.28 23.40 -12.86
C ALA A 140 -5.52 23.23 -11.54
N ALA A 141 -4.72 24.24 -11.16
CA ALA A 141 -4.02 24.27 -9.88
C ALA A 141 -5.00 24.26 -8.70
N ALA A 142 -6.03 25.10 -8.75
CA ALA A 142 -7.07 25.17 -7.73
C ALA A 142 -7.83 23.83 -7.59
N ASN A 143 -8.19 23.17 -8.69
CA ASN A 143 -8.86 21.87 -8.65
C ASN A 143 -7.98 20.81 -7.95
N ARG A 144 -6.68 20.78 -8.22
CA ARG A 144 -5.74 19.85 -7.55
C ARG A 144 -5.55 20.20 -6.07
N ALA A 145 -5.45 21.49 -5.75
CA ALA A 145 -5.40 21.94 -4.34
C ALA A 145 -6.66 21.55 -3.57
N ASN A 146 -7.84 21.68 -4.20
CA ASN A 146 -9.11 21.27 -3.63
C ASN A 146 -9.19 19.77 -3.33
N GLU A 147 -8.65 18.92 -4.22
CA GLU A 147 -8.50 17.45 -3.97
C GLU A 147 -7.72 17.19 -2.68
N ILE A 148 -6.62 17.93 -2.45
CA ILE A 148 -5.81 17.75 -1.23
C ILE A 148 -6.64 18.11 0.01
N ILE A 149 -7.35 19.23 -0.02
CA ILE A 149 -8.12 19.72 1.12
C ILE A 149 -9.28 18.78 1.49
N HIS A 150 -9.95 18.20 0.49
CA HIS A 150 -11.11 17.35 0.71
C HIS A 150 -10.74 15.88 1.02
N HIS A 151 -9.76 15.32 0.32
CA HIS A 151 -9.47 13.89 0.40
C HIS A 151 -8.30 13.52 1.31
N TYR A 152 -7.37 14.47 1.59
CA TYR A 152 -6.18 14.19 2.40
C TYR A 152 -6.12 15.05 3.67
N GLN A 153 -7.26 15.20 4.34
CA GLN A 153 -7.36 15.94 5.60
C GLN A 153 -6.36 15.42 6.64
N GLY A 154 -5.63 16.35 7.27
CA GLY A 154 -4.57 16.02 8.23
C GLY A 154 -3.21 15.69 7.61
N ALA A 155 -3.05 15.79 6.27
CA ALA A 155 -1.73 15.81 5.65
C ALA A 155 -1.09 17.21 5.80
N PRO A 156 0.24 17.29 5.99
CA PRO A 156 0.94 18.58 6.10
C PRO A 156 0.82 19.45 4.83
N GLU A 157 0.59 18.84 3.67
CA GLU A 157 0.41 19.49 2.37
C GLU A 157 -0.85 20.37 2.29
N VAL A 158 -1.85 20.15 3.15
CA VAL A 158 -3.09 20.92 3.16
C VAL A 158 -2.83 22.43 3.34
N GLN A 159 -1.86 22.80 4.16
CA GLN A 159 -1.49 24.21 4.36
C GLN A 159 -1.00 24.86 3.05
N LYS A 160 -0.16 24.15 2.29
CA LYS A 160 0.34 24.63 1.01
C LYS A 160 -0.76 24.69 -0.04
N ALA A 161 -1.66 23.69 -0.05
CA ALA A 161 -2.81 23.67 -0.94
C ALA A 161 -3.74 24.88 -0.72
N LEU A 162 -4.00 25.24 0.54
CA LEU A 162 -4.77 26.46 0.88
C LEU A 162 -4.10 27.73 0.35
N VAL A 163 -2.78 27.83 0.41
CA VAL A 163 -2.05 28.99 -0.16
C VAL A 163 -2.22 29.09 -1.67
N ILE A 164 -2.25 27.95 -2.39
CA ILE A 164 -2.51 27.93 -3.84
C ILE A 164 -3.93 28.39 -4.16
N MET A 165 -4.91 28.05 -3.31
CA MET A 165 -6.31 28.45 -3.49
C MET A 165 -6.54 29.95 -3.29
N ILE A 166 -5.70 30.64 -2.49
CA ILE A 166 -5.85 32.06 -2.15
C ILE A 166 -5.15 32.97 -3.19
N LYS A 167 -4.17 32.45 -3.90
CA LYS A 167 -3.39 33.21 -4.91
C LYS A 167 -4.03 33.17 -6.28
#